data_678a2119cf79d14470991ea7b3c9ef97
#
_entry.id   678a2119cf79d14470991ea7b3c9ef97
#
_cell.length_a   1.000
_cell.length_b   1.000
_cell.length_c   1.000
_cell.angle_alpha   90.00
_cell.angle_beta   90.00
_cell.angle_gamma   90.00
#
_symmetry.space_group_name_H-M   'P 1'
#
loop_
_entity.id
_entity.type
_entity.pdbx_description
1 polymer ?
#
loop_
_entity_poly.entity_id
_entity_poly.type
_entity_poly.pdbx_seq_one_letter_code
_entity_poly.pdbx_strand_id
1 'polypeptide(L)'
;MVDFSAAIPAGSVTTVIGPNGAGKSTLLRAVCGLNRHFGGSVRFFGQAIETLPPRERLKLGIGFVPQGRCNFPLMTVRENLELGAYTLRGPAVAAAIEGVLAQFPLLAAKLSVLAGNLSGGEQQILEIAMVLEPAPKLLLLDEPSLGLSPANQDQIFATIAELRSRGLTVLVVEQNAHGALRISDTGIVMELGRIFMAGPAAAVIADPRIKVAYLGGEVA
;
A
#
# COMPACT_ATOMS: atom_id res chain seq x y z
N MET A 1 -1.29 10.92 -15.73
CA MET A 1 -0.03 10.29 -16.15
C MET A 1 0.07 10.41 -17.65
N VAL A 2 1.24 10.74 -18.17
CA VAL A 2 1.44 11.01 -19.60
C VAL A 2 2.26 9.91 -20.27
N ASP A 3 3.19 9.29 -19.55
CA ASP A 3 4.08 8.26 -20.09
C ASP A 3 4.67 7.46 -18.91
N PHE A 4 3.89 6.50 -18.41
CA PHE A 4 4.29 5.64 -17.31
C PHE A 4 4.16 4.18 -17.74
N SER A 5 5.27 3.47 -17.78
CA SER A 5 5.31 2.03 -18.06
C SER A 5 6.23 1.35 -17.05
N ALA A 6 5.68 0.47 -16.24
CA ALA A 6 6.44 -0.30 -15.24
C ALA A 6 5.85 -1.69 -15.06
N ALA A 7 6.70 -2.63 -14.68
CA ALA A 7 6.30 -3.96 -14.22
C ALA A 7 6.57 -4.07 -12.71
N ILE A 8 5.61 -4.62 -11.98
CA ILE A 8 5.72 -4.90 -10.55
C ILE A 8 5.93 -6.40 -10.38
N PRO A 9 7.12 -6.85 -9.96
CA PRO A 9 7.39 -8.28 -9.79
C PRO A 9 6.52 -8.90 -8.69
N ALA A 10 6.01 -10.10 -8.93
CA ALA A 10 5.24 -10.81 -7.91
C ALA A 10 6.11 -11.14 -6.68
N GLY A 11 5.51 -11.06 -5.47
CA GLY A 11 6.20 -11.33 -4.21
C GLY A 11 7.27 -10.29 -3.84
N SER A 12 7.25 -9.10 -4.46
CA SER A 12 8.18 -8.01 -4.19
C SER A 12 7.50 -6.77 -3.62
N VAL A 13 8.30 -5.89 -3.02
CA VAL A 13 7.89 -4.52 -2.70
C VAL A 13 8.44 -3.58 -3.77
N THR A 14 7.55 -2.85 -4.44
CA THR A 14 7.91 -1.72 -5.31
C THR A 14 7.47 -0.43 -4.66
N THR A 15 8.41 0.49 -4.47
CA THR A 15 8.11 1.82 -3.95
C THR A 15 8.15 2.86 -5.06
N VAL A 16 7.12 3.68 -5.14
CA VAL A 16 7.06 4.86 -6.00
C VAL A 16 7.21 6.11 -5.13
N ILE A 17 8.25 6.87 -5.39
CA ILE A 17 8.51 8.17 -4.75
C ILE A 17 8.39 9.30 -5.76
N GLY A 18 8.29 10.52 -5.27
CA GLY A 18 8.23 11.73 -6.09
C GLY A 18 7.52 12.87 -5.37
N PRO A 19 7.62 14.10 -5.87
CA PRO A 19 7.00 15.26 -5.25
C PRO A 19 5.46 15.15 -5.27
N ASN A 20 4.81 16.02 -4.48
CA ASN A 20 3.37 16.16 -4.52
C ASN A 20 2.91 16.59 -5.93
N GLY A 21 1.84 15.98 -6.42
CA GLY A 21 1.37 16.22 -7.79
C GLY A 21 2.10 15.42 -8.88
N ALA A 22 3.12 14.61 -8.57
CA ALA A 22 3.80 13.77 -9.56
C ALA A 22 2.90 12.70 -10.21
N GLY A 23 1.72 12.42 -9.63
CA GLY A 23 0.79 11.42 -10.15
C GLY A 23 0.80 10.08 -9.39
N LYS A 24 1.49 9.98 -8.25
CA LYS A 24 1.62 8.74 -7.46
C LYS A 24 0.26 8.12 -7.08
N SER A 25 -0.61 8.85 -6.39
CA SER A 25 -1.95 8.36 -6.01
C SER A 25 -2.84 8.11 -7.23
N THR A 26 -2.64 8.88 -8.31
CA THR A 26 -3.32 8.66 -9.60
C THR A 26 -2.96 7.31 -10.19
N LEU A 27 -1.69 6.88 -10.07
CA LEU A 27 -1.23 5.56 -10.47
C LEU A 27 -1.98 4.46 -9.72
N LEU A 28 -2.01 4.52 -8.39
CA LEU A 28 -2.71 3.50 -7.58
C LEU A 28 -4.21 3.45 -7.91
N ARG A 29 -4.86 4.61 -8.01
CA ARG A 29 -6.27 4.70 -8.38
C ARG A 29 -6.54 4.16 -9.79
N ALA A 30 -5.62 4.33 -10.74
CA ALA A 30 -5.72 3.75 -12.07
C ALA A 30 -5.63 2.21 -12.02
N VAL A 31 -4.71 1.64 -11.21
CA VAL A 31 -4.62 0.19 -10.99
C VAL A 31 -5.88 -0.36 -10.32
N CYS A 32 -6.49 0.39 -9.38
CA CYS A 32 -7.75 0.01 -8.74
C CYS A 32 -9.00 0.21 -9.63
N GLY A 33 -8.88 0.91 -10.76
CA GLY A 33 -10.03 1.25 -11.61
C GLY A 33 -10.91 2.38 -11.06
N LEU A 34 -10.38 3.18 -10.15
CA LEU A 34 -11.09 4.31 -9.52
C LEU A 34 -11.03 5.59 -10.38
N ASN A 35 -10.16 5.63 -11.37
CA ASN A 35 -10.04 6.74 -12.31
C ASN A 35 -10.61 6.34 -13.68
N ARG A 36 -11.12 7.33 -14.42
CA ARG A 36 -11.45 7.13 -15.82
C ARG A 36 -10.18 6.77 -16.60
N HIS A 37 -10.25 5.69 -17.37
CA HIS A 37 -9.16 5.25 -18.22
C HIS A 37 -9.23 6.02 -19.56
N PHE A 38 -8.14 6.67 -19.95
CA PHE A 38 -8.05 7.45 -21.18
C PHE A 38 -7.15 6.79 -22.23
N GLY A 39 -6.35 5.80 -21.86
CA GLY A 39 -5.44 5.09 -22.76
C GLY A 39 -4.37 4.30 -22.01
N GLY A 40 -3.58 3.55 -22.75
CA GLY A 40 -2.59 2.62 -22.19
C GLY A 40 -3.19 1.23 -21.89
N SER A 41 -2.51 0.45 -21.07
CA SER A 41 -2.99 -0.86 -20.60
C SER A 41 -2.58 -1.12 -19.16
N VAL A 42 -3.41 -1.85 -18.43
CA VAL A 42 -3.10 -2.36 -17.09
C VAL A 42 -3.29 -3.87 -17.12
N ARG A 43 -2.22 -4.62 -16.81
CA ARG A 43 -2.27 -6.08 -16.77
C ARG A 43 -2.02 -6.59 -15.36
N PHE A 44 -2.82 -7.54 -14.92
CA PHE A 44 -2.67 -8.22 -13.65
C PHE A 44 -2.55 -9.72 -13.90
N PHE A 45 -1.39 -10.31 -13.58
CA PHE A 45 -1.05 -11.69 -13.94
C PHE A 45 -1.35 -12.02 -15.42
N GLY A 46 -0.98 -11.12 -16.34
CA GLY A 46 -1.19 -11.27 -17.78
C GLY A 46 -2.60 -10.90 -18.28
N GLN A 47 -3.60 -10.84 -17.41
CA GLN A 47 -4.95 -10.44 -17.76
C GLN A 47 -5.05 -8.92 -17.89
N ALA A 48 -5.66 -8.43 -18.96
CA ALA A 48 -6.00 -7.01 -19.15
C ALA A 48 -7.15 -6.65 -18.18
N ILE A 49 -6.96 -5.59 -17.39
CA ILE A 49 -7.91 -5.17 -16.35
C ILE A 49 -8.37 -3.71 -16.50
N GLU A 50 -7.85 -2.96 -17.45
CA GLU A 50 -8.13 -1.53 -17.62
C GLU A 50 -9.62 -1.19 -17.76
N THR A 51 -10.42 -2.10 -18.32
CA THR A 51 -11.87 -1.95 -18.48
C THR A 51 -12.69 -2.52 -17.33
N LEU A 52 -12.07 -3.26 -16.41
CA LEU A 52 -12.78 -3.87 -15.28
C LEU A 52 -13.10 -2.81 -14.21
N PRO A 53 -14.32 -2.84 -13.65
CA PRO A 53 -14.67 -1.97 -12.53
C PRO A 53 -13.91 -2.36 -11.24
N PRO A 54 -13.80 -1.46 -10.24
CA PRO A 54 -13.05 -1.71 -9.00
C PRO A 54 -13.44 -3.02 -8.30
N ARG A 55 -14.74 -3.32 -8.25
CA ARG A 55 -15.26 -4.56 -7.62
C ARG A 55 -14.68 -5.83 -8.24
N GLU A 56 -14.53 -5.87 -9.56
CA GLU A 56 -13.98 -7.04 -10.24
C GLU A 56 -12.46 -7.14 -10.03
N ARG A 57 -11.75 -5.99 -9.97
CA ARG A 57 -10.31 -5.97 -9.62
C ARG A 57 -10.05 -6.44 -8.20
N LEU A 58 -10.92 -6.07 -7.24
CA LEU A 58 -10.87 -6.60 -5.88
C LEU A 58 -11.02 -8.12 -5.85
N LYS A 59 -11.97 -8.69 -6.61
CA LYS A 59 -12.15 -10.15 -6.73
C LYS A 59 -10.96 -10.87 -7.35
N LEU A 60 -10.21 -10.19 -8.21
CA LEU A 60 -8.95 -10.73 -8.77
C LEU A 60 -7.82 -10.76 -7.74
N GLY A 61 -7.98 -10.06 -6.60
CA GLY A 61 -7.02 -10.00 -5.52
C GLY A 61 -6.20 -8.70 -5.48
N ILE A 62 -6.76 -7.58 -5.91
CA ILE A 62 -6.13 -6.25 -5.75
C ILE A 62 -6.75 -5.56 -4.54
N GLY A 63 -5.97 -5.43 -3.45
CA GLY A 63 -6.33 -4.68 -2.26
C GLY A 63 -5.78 -3.25 -2.31
N PHE A 64 -6.48 -2.28 -1.72
CA PHE A 64 -6.06 -0.88 -1.71
C PHE A 64 -6.34 -0.22 -0.37
N VAL A 65 -5.31 0.35 0.22
CA VAL A 65 -5.38 1.26 1.38
C VAL A 65 -5.12 2.67 0.85
N PRO A 66 -6.13 3.52 0.75
CA PRO A 66 -5.98 4.89 0.26
C PRO A 66 -5.33 5.78 1.31
N GLN A 67 -4.84 6.94 0.87
CA GLN A 67 -4.31 7.98 1.74
C GLN A 67 -5.40 8.49 2.71
N GLY A 68 -5.02 8.71 3.96
CA GLY A 68 -5.90 9.20 5.03
C GLY A 68 -6.50 8.06 5.82
N ARG A 69 -7.37 8.41 6.77
CA ARG A 69 -7.99 7.43 7.66
C ARG A 69 -9.24 6.85 7.03
N CYS A 70 -9.23 5.53 6.82
CA CYS A 70 -10.31 4.79 6.16
C CYS A 70 -10.99 3.79 7.10
N ASN A 71 -10.59 3.73 8.38
CA ASN A 71 -11.30 2.99 9.40
C ASN A 71 -12.55 3.75 9.88
N PHE A 72 -13.43 3.05 10.58
CA PHE A 72 -14.64 3.59 11.18
C PHE A 72 -14.39 3.88 12.67
N PRO A 73 -14.08 5.13 13.06
CA PRO A 73 -13.55 5.47 14.39
C PRO A 73 -14.54 5.24 15.53
N LEU A 74 -15.85 5.26 15.25
CA LEU A 74 -16.91 5.02 16.23
C LEU A 74 -17.30 3.54 16.36
N MET A 75 -16.65 2.67 15.60
CA MET A 75 -16.80 1.22 15.67
C MET A 75 -15.58 0.60 16.34
N THR A 76 -15.77 -0.56 16.95
CA THR A 76 -14.68 -1.32 17.56
C THR A 76 -13.72 -1.89 16.51
N VAL A 77 -12.54 -2.31 16.93
CA VAL A 77 -11.59 -3.02 16.06
C VAL A 77 -12.27 -4.24 15.41
N ARG A 78 -13.02 -5.03 16.19
CA ARG A 78 -13.76 -6.19 15.68
C ARG A 78 -14.74 -5.80 14.56
N GLU A 79 -15.58 -4.79 14.80
CA GLU A 79 -16.57 -4.34 13.82
C GLU A 79 -15.91 -3.80 12.55
N ASN A 80 -14.77 -3.12 12.67
CA ASN A 80 -13.98 -2.69 11.51
C ASN A 80 -13.48 -3.89 10.69
N LEU A 81 -12.94 -4.94 11.35
CA LEU A 81 -12.52 -6.17 10.68
C LEU A 81 -13.71 -6.87 10.01
N GLU A 82 -14.86 -6.96 10.67
CA GLU A 82 -16.07 -7.52 10.06
C GLU A 82 -16.51 -6.76 8.79
N LEU A 83 -16.32 -5.44 8.74
CA LEU A 83 -16.54 -4.64 7.54
C LEU A 83 -15.50 -4.91 6.45
N GLY A 84 -14.22 -5.11 6.80
CA GLY A 84 -13.17 -5.50 5.85
C GLY A 84 -13.51 -6.79 5.11
N ALA A 85 -14.11 -7.74 5.82
CA ALA A 85 -14.54 -9.03 5.28
C ALA A 85 -15.83 -8.99 4.42
N TYR A 86 -16.37 -7.81 4.07
CA TYR A 86 -17.69 -7.66 3.42
C TYR A 86 -17.87 -8.44 2.11
N THR A 87 -16.78 -8.81 1.44
CA THR A 87 -16.80 -9.62 0.21
C THR A 87 -16.91 -11.12 0.47
N LEU A 88 -16.62 -11.55 1.69
CA LEU A 88 -16.66 -12.94 2.13
C LEU A 88 -18.06 -13.33 2.61
N ARG A 89 -18.31 -14.64 2.80
CA ARG A 89 -19.61 -15.17 3.24
C ARG A 89 -19.43 -16.32 4.22
N GLY A 90 -20.36 -16.38 5.18
CA GLY A 90 -20.46 -17.50 6.11
C GLY A 90 -19.17 -17.75 6.91
N PRO A 91 -18.71 -19.00 7.04
CA PRO A 91 -17.53 -19.34 7.86
C PRO A 91 -16.22 -18.69 7.41
N ALA A 92 -16.13 -18.27 6.12
CA ALA A 92 -14.93 -17.61 5.60
C ALA A 92 -14.67 -16.25 6.26
N VAL A 93 -15.70 -15.57 6.76
CA VAL A 93 -15.53 -14.28 7.48
C VAL A 93 -14.74 -14.50 8.77
N ALA A 94 -15.15 -15.46 9.60
CA ALA A 94 -14.46 -15.74 10.86
C ALA A 94 -13.03 -16.21 10.62
N ALA A 95 -12.81 -17.10 9.66
CA ALA A 95 -11.48 -17.59 9.32
C ALA A 95 -10.54 -16.46 8.81
N ALA A 96 -11.06 -15.52 8.02
CA ALA A 96 -10.29 -14.37 7.53
C ALA A 96 -9.87 -13.45 8.69
N ILE A 97 -10.81 -13.13 9.59
CA ILE A 97 -10.53 -12.30 10.77
C ILE A 97 -9.51 -13.00 11.69
N GLU A 98 -9.68 -14.28 11.97
CA GLU A 98 -8.71 -15.05 12.77
C GLU A 98 -7.32 -15.06 12.13
N GLY A 99 -7.24 -15.27 10.80
CA GLY A 99 -5.99 -15.24 10.05
C GLY A 99 -5.27 -13.89 10.14
N VAL A 100 -6.01 -12.80 10.07
CA VAL A 100 -5.47 -11.43 10.20
C VAL A 100 -5.06 -11.16 11.65
N LEU A 101 -5.85 -11.56 12.65
CA LEU A 101 -5.51 -11.38 14.06
C LEU A 101 -4.25 -12.17 14.46
N ALA A 102 -4.03 -13.32 13.87
CA ALA A 102 -2.78 -14.08 14.05
C ALA A 102 -1.56 -13.33 13.49
N GLN A 103 -1.75 -12.51 12.46
CA GLN A 103 -0.68 -11.66 11.89
C GLN A 103 -0.47 -10.37 12.69
N PHE A 104 -1.54 -9.85 13.31
CA PHE A 104 -1.52 -8.59 14.06
C PHE A 104 -1.99 -8.78 15.51
N PRO A 105 -1.15 -9.39 16.39
CA PRO A 105 -1.52 -9.66 17.80
C PRO A 105 -1.95 -8.40 18.56
N LEU A 106 -1.41 -7.23 18.19
CA LEU A 106 -1.79 -5.96 18.80
C LEU A 106 -3.30 -5.65 18.60
N LEU A 107 -3.88 -6.02 17.44
CA LEU A 107 -5.32 -5.84 17.17
C LEU A 107 -6.13 -6.89 17.94
N ALA A 108 -5.62 -8.11 18.07
CA ALA A 108 -6.26 -9.17 18.84
C ALA A 108 -6.45 -8.76 20.31
N ALA A 109 -5.46 -8.05 20.90
CA ALA A 109 -5.54 -7.54 22.26
C ALA A 109 -6.54 -6.37 22.45
N LYS A 110 -7.04 -5.78 21.34
CA LYS A 110 -7.85 -4.54 21.36
C LYS A 110 -9.19 -4.67 20.65
N LEU A 111 -9.72 -5.88 20.49
CA LEU A 111 -10.94 -6.15 19.70
C LEU A 111 -12.16 -5.35 20.10
N SER A 112 -12.33 -5.03 21.39
CA SER A 112 -13.45 -4.25 21.94
C SER A 112 -13.16 -2.75 22.04
N VAL A 113 -11.96 -2.30 21.67
CA VAL A 113 -11.58 -0.89 21.69
C VAL A 113 -12.15 -0.21 20.44
N LEU A 114 -12.69 1.00 20.59
CA LEU A 114 -13.11 1.81 19.44
C LEU A 114 -11.87 2.18 18.59
N ALA A 115 -11.98 2.06 17.27
CA ALA A 115 -10.88 2.34 16.35
C ALA A 115 -10.35 3.78 16.50
N GLY A 116 -11.22 4.75 16.84
CA GLY A 116 -10.81 6.12 17.10
C GLY A 116 -9.94 6.31 18.34
N ASN A 117 -9.92 5.34 19.27
CA ASN A 117 -9.08 5.35 20.47
C ASN A 117 -7.71 4.67 20.28
N LEU A 118 -7.46 4.11 19.11
CA LEU A 118 -6.16 3.58 18.72
C LEU A 118 -5.18 4.72 18.41
N SER A 119 -3.88 4.48 18.61
CA SER A 119 -2.84 5.39 18.09
C SER A 119 -2.90 5.45 16.56
N GLY A 120 -2.31 6.49 15.96
CA GLY A 120 -2.28 6.63 14.50
C GLY A 120 -1.65 5.43 13.79
N GLY A 121 -0.57 4.87 14.34
CA GLY A 121 0.07 3.65 13.80
C GLY A 121 -0.82 2.42 13.91
N GLU A 122 -1.53 2.24 15.03
CA GLU A 122 -2.46 1.13 15.22
C GLU A 122 -3.67 1.24 14.30
N GLN A 123 -4.17 2.46 14.05
CA GLN A 123 -5.24 2.69 13.07
C GLN A 123 -4.78 2.31 11.67
N GLN A 124 -3.56 2.68 11.29
CA GLN A 124 -2.98 2.31 10.00
C GLN A 124 -2.81 0.79 9.84
N ILE A 125 -2.40 0.10 10.91
CA ILE A 125 -2.34 -1.37 10.93
C ILE A 125 -3.74 -1.98 10.80
N LEU A 126 -4.75 -1.42 11.46
CA LEU A 126 -6.13 -1.88 11.32
C LEU A 126 -6.62 -1.74 9.88
N GLU A 127 -6.34 -0.64 9.20
CA GLU A 127 -6.71 -0.44 7.79
C GLU A 127 -6.02 -1.43 6.85
N ILE A 128 -4.73 -1.70 7.06
CA ILE A 128 -4.01 -2.75 6.34
C ILE A 128 -4.66 -4.12 6.61
N ALA A 129 -4.96 -4.42 7.87
CA ALA A 129 -5.58 -5.67 8.30
C ALA A 129 -6.92 -5.91 7.60
N MET A 130 -7.82 -4.91 7.56
CA MET A 130 -9.10 -4.97 6.86
C MET A 130 -8.95 -5.32 5.37
N VAL A 131 -7.93 -4.76 4.70
CA VAL A 131 -7.68 -5.02 3.27
C VAL A 131 -7.06 -6.40 3.04
N LEU A 132 -6.39 -6.98 4.04
CA LEU A 132 -5.77 -8.31 3.94
C LEU A 132 -6.76 -9.47 4.11
N GLU A 133 -7.94 -9.26 4.68
CA GLU A 133 -8.93 -10.33 4.95
C GLU A 133 -9.37 -11.11 3.70
N PRO A 134 -9.58 -10.48 2.52
CA PRO A 134 -9.85 -11.22 1.30
C PRO A 134 -8.64 -11.94 0.71
N ALA A 135 -7.50 -11.99 1.40
CA ALA A 135 -6.23 -12.57 0.94
C ALA A 135 -5.80 -12.04 -0.44
N PRO A 136 -5.52 -10.73 -0.57
CA PRO A 136 -5.13 -10.15 -1.84
C PRO A 136 -3.79 -10.69 -2.34
N LYS A 137 -3.59 -10.65 -3.66
CA LYS A 137 -2.33 -10.98 -4.34
C LYS A 137 -1.43 -9.74 -4.53
N LEU A 138 -2.05 -8.58 -4.54
CA LEU A 138 -1.40 -7.26 -4.65
C LEU A 138 -2.03 -6.31 -3.64
N LEU A 139 -1.19 -5.73 -2.79
CA LEU A 139 -1.57 -4.67 -1.86
C LEU A 139 -1.04 -3.34 -2.38
N LEU A 140 -1.93 -2.38 -2.55
CA LEU A 140 -1.63 -1.02 -2.93
C LEU A 140 -1.75 -0.13 -1.70
N LEU A 141 -0.70 0.65 -1.39
CA LEU A 141 -0.64 1.53 -0.23
C LEU A 141 -0.35 2.97 -0.68
N ASP A 142 -1.22 3.89 -0.33
CA ASP A 142 -1.10 5.31 -0.68
C ASP A 142 -0.68 6.13 0.55
N GLU A 143 0.61 6.43 0.65
CA GLU A 143 1.28 7.19 1.72
C GLU A 143 0.94 6.66 3.14
N PRO A 144 1.14 5.34 3.41
CA PRO A 144 0.74 4.71 4.66
C PRO A 144 1.48 5.25 5.89
N SER A 145 2.61 5.92 5.72
CA SER A 145 3.40 6.50 6.84
C SER A 145 3.08 7.97 7.13
N LEU A 146 2.21 8.59 6.33
CA LEU A 146 1.93 10.03 6.41
C LEU A 146 1.32 10.42 7.77
N GLY A 147 1.90 11.44 8.40
CA GLY A 147 1.42 11.98 9.67
C GLY A 147 1.68 11.11 10.90
N LEU A 148 2.41 10.01 10.74
CA LEU A 148 2.82 9.15 11.85
C LEU A 148 4.13 9.62 12.48
N SER A 149 4.30 9.31 13.77
CA SER A 149 5.60 9.48 14.43
C SER A 149 6.68 8.58 13.80
N PRO A 150 7.97 8.92 13.90
CA PRO A 150 9.04 8.10 13.32
C PRO A 150 8.98 6.63 13.73
N ALA A 151 8.73 6.34 15.01
CA ALA A 151 8.60 4.97 15.49
C ALA A 151 7.43 4.21 14.85
N ASN A 152 6.29 4.88 14.65
CA ASN A 152 5.13 4.28 13.96
C ASN A 152 5.39 4.11 12.46
N GLN A 153 6.13 5.02 11.82
CA GLN A 153 6.55 4.86 10.43
C GLN A 153 7.42 3.61 10.26
N ASP A 154 8.42 3.43 11.13
CA ASP A 154 9.28 2.25 11.13
C ASP A 154 8.47 0.96 11.32
N GLN A 155 7.46 0.97 12.19
CA GLN A 155 6.55 -0.16 12.39
C GLN A 155 5.75 -0.47 11.12
N ILE A 156 5.23 0.52 10.41
CA ILE A 156 4.51 0.32 9.14
C ILE A 156 5.45 -0.27 8.08
N PHE A 157 6.65 0.25 7.94
CA PHE A 157 7.63 -0.29 6.98
C PHE A 157 8.04 -1.73 7.34
N ALA A 158 8.25 -2.03 8.63
CA ALA A 158 8.50 -3.40 9.09
C ALA A 158 7.32 -4.35 8.75
N THR A 159 6.08 -3.88 8.95
CA THR A 159 4.87 -4.62 8.58
C THR A 159 4.84 -4.93 7.08
N ILE A 160 5.13 -3.95 6.22
CA ILE A 160 5.19 -4.15 4.77
C ILE A 160 6.27 -5.18 4.39
N ALA A 161 7.45 -5.10 5.00
CA ALA A 161 8.52 -6.07 4.77
C ALA A 161 8.13 -7.49 5.21
N GLU A 162 7.41 -7.63 6.32
CA GLU A 162 6.87 -8.91 6.78
C GLU A 162 5.83 -9.48 5.81
N LEU A 163 4.89 -8.67 5.33
CA LEU A 163 3.90 -9.09 4.34
C LEU A 163 4.57 -9.59 3.06
N ARG A 164 5.62 -8.89 2.59
CA ARG A 164 6.44 -9.36 1.46
C ARG A 164 7.09 -10.71 1.74
N SER A 165 7.66 -10.91 2.92
CA SER A 165 8.31 -12.18 3.28
C SER A 165 7.36 -13.38 3.25
N ARG A 166 6.05 -13.12 3.38
CA ARG A 166 4.96 -14.11 3.23
C ARG A 166 4.47 -14.26 1.78
N GLY A 167 5.15 -13.62 0.81
CA GLY A 167 4.87 -13.74 -0.62
C GLY A 167 3.87 -12.73 -1.18
N LEU A 168 3.40 -11.76 -0.37
CA LEU A 168 2.51 -10.71 -0.86
C LEU A 168 3.27 -9.73 -1.75
N THR A 169 2.68 -9.37 -2.89
CA THR A 169 3.17 -8.27 -3.72
C THR A 169 2.66 -6.95 -3.18
N VAL A 170 3.56 -5.98 -3.02
CA VAL A 170 3.19 -4.65 -2.50
C VAL A 170 3.66 -3.56 -3.47
N LEU A 171 2.75 -2.66 -3.83
CA LEU A 171 3.06 -1.40 -4.49
C LEU A 171 2.72 -0.27 -3.53
N VAL A 172 3.72 0.42 -3.04
CA VAL A 172 3.56 1.53 -2.12
C VAL A 172 3.98 2.83 -2.78
N VAL A 173 3.18 3.87 -2.64
CA VAL A 173 3.61 5.24 -2.94
C VAL A 173 3.87 5.95 -1.63
N GLU A 174 4.97 6.71 -1.57
CA GLU A 174 5.42 7.33 -0.33
C GLU A 174 6.09 8.67 -0.56
N GLN A 175 5.99 9.51 0.45
CA GLN A 175 6.75 10.73 0.57
C GLN A 175 8.02 10.52 1.41
N ASN A 176 7.98 9.65 2.43
CA ASN A 176 9.15 9.21 3.17
C ASN A 176 9.97 8.22 2.31
N ALA A 177 10.71 8.78 1.36
CA ALA A 177 11.48 8.03 0.38
C ALA A 177 12.50 7.09 1.02
N HIS A 178 13.21 7.54 2.07
CA HIS A 178 14.25 6.77 2.72
C HIS A 178 13.69 5.51 3.41
N GLY A 179 12.65 5.67 4.23
CA GLY A 179 12.04 4.55 4.94
C GLY A 179 11.46 3.50 3.97
N ALA A 180 10.74 3.96 2.95
CA ALA A 180 10.09 3.07 2.00
C ALA A 180 11.09 2.34 1.07
N LEU A 181 12.09 3.03 0.52
CA LEU A 181 13.09 2.41 -0.35
C LEU A 181 13.95 1.36 0.38
N ARG A 182 14.21 1.54 1.69
CA ARG A 182 14.99 0.57 2.48
C ARG A 182 14.36 -0.81 2.57
N ILE A 183 13.05 -0.90 2.48
CA ILE A 183 12.32 -2.17 2.56
C ILE A 183 11.91 -2.72 1.18
N SER A 184 12.30 -2.01 0.11
CA SER A 184 11.85 -2.30 -1.25
C SER A 184 12.87 -3.06 -2.08
N ASP A 185 12.38 -3.86 -3.00
CA ASP A 185 13.19 -4.51 -4.04
C ASP A 185 13.42 -3.55 -5.21
N THR A 186 12.38 -2.79 -5.59
CA THR A 186 12.40 -1.86 -6.71
C THR A 186 11.97 -0.47 -6.26
N GLY A 187 12.69 0.54 -6.71
CA GLY A 187 12.33 1.95 -6.56
C GLY A 187 11.97 2.57 -7.92
N ILE A 188 10.92 3.37 -7.93
CA ILE A 188 10.49 4.18 -9.07
C ILE A 188 10.38 5.62 -8.60
N VAL A 189 11.05 6.53 -9.30
CA VAL A 189 10.96 7.98 -9.06
C VAL A 189 10.06 8.58 -10.11
N MET A 190 8.98 9.23 -9.69
CA MET A 190 8.03 9.90 -10.58
C MET A 190 8.16 11.42 -10.52
N GLU A 191 8.15 12.05 -11.68
CA GLU A 191 8.07 13.50 -11.83
C GLU A 191 7.10 13.86 -12.96
N LEU A 192 6.21 14.81 -12.73
CA LEU A 192 5.25 15.33 -13.72
C LEU A 192 4.51 14.24 -14.52
N GLY A 193 4.13 13.14 -13.85
CA GLY A 193 3.38 12.04 -14.46
C GLY A 193 4.22 11.06 -15.29
N ARG A 194 5.55 11.13 -15.20
CA ARG A 194 6.50 10.27 -15.92
C ARG A 194 7.45 9.58 -14.95
N ILE A 195 8.08 8.50 -15.40
CA ILE A 195 9.20 7.87 -14.67
C ILE A 195 10.46 8.70 -14.97
N PHE A 196 11.03 9.29 -13.92
CA PHE A 196 12.35 9.92 -13.96
C PHE A 196 13.46 8.87 -13.85
N MET A 197 13.31 7.91 -12.95
CA MET A 197 14.24 6.81 -12.72
C MET A 197 13.50 5.58 -12.21
N ALA A 198 13.94 4.39 -12.59
CA ALA A 198 13.47 3.14 -12.03
C ALA A 198 14.62 2.12 -11.99
N GLY A 199 14.63 1.26 -10.97
CA GLY A 199 15.63 0.21 -10.82
C GLY A 199 15.60 -0.45 -9.45
N PRO A 200 16.59 -1.28 -9.13
CA PRO A 200 16.76 -1.83 -7.78
C PRO A 200 16.75 -0.70 -6.75
N ALA A 201 16.01 -0.87 -5.65
CA ALA A 201 15.85 0.19 -4.65
C ALA A 201 17.20 0.66 -4.09
N ALA A 202 18.16 -0.24 -3.90
CA ALA A 202 19.51 0.10 -3.45
C ALA A 202 20.24 1.04 -4.43
N ALA A 203 20.06 0.85 -5.75
CA ALA A 203 20.63 1.73 -6.76
C ALA A 203 19.97 3.10 -6.77
N VAL A 204 18.64 3.16 -6.59
CA VAL A 204 17.89 4.42 -6.46
C VAL A 204 18.32 5.21 -5.23
N ILE A 205 18.49 4.56 -4.07
CA ILE A 205 19.00 5.20 -2.84
C ILE A 205 20.42 5.75 -3.03
N ALA A 206 21.26 5.03 -3.79
CA ALA A 206 22.65 5.42 -3.98
C ALA A 206 22.85 6.58 -4.97
N ASP A 207 21.85 6.88 -5.80
CA ASP A 207 21.94 7.94 -6.82
C ASP A 207 22.07 9.34 -6.16
N PRO A 208 23.10 10.12 -6.51
CA PRO A 208 23.32 11.45 -5.92
C PRO A 208 22.13 12.40 -6.11
N ARG A 209 21.44 12.33 -7.25
CA ARG A 209 20.26 13.18 -7.55
C ARG A 209 19.12 12.89 -6.59
N ILE A 210 18.93 11.62 -6.25
CA ILE A 210 17.88 11.19 -5.32
C ILE A 210 18.25 11.55 -3.88
N LYS A 211 19.54 11.40 -3.51
CA LYS A 211 20.02 11.82 -2.19
C LYS A 211 19.74 13.29 -1.93
N VAL A 212 20.06 14.15 -2.88
CA VAL A 212 19.83 15.60 -2.74
C VAL A 212 18.33 15.93 -2.74
N ALA A 213 17.55 15.38 -3.68
CA ALA A 213 16.15 15.76 -3.86
C ALA A 213 15.21 15.19 -2.79
N TYR A 214 15.50 13.99 -2.25
CA TYR A 214 14.52 13.22 -1.46
C TYR A 214 15.07 12.67 -0.14
N LEU A 215 16.39 12.59 0.07
CA LEU A 215 16.97 11.92 1.24
C LEU A 215 17.74 12.88 2.17
N GLY A 216 17.66 14.21 1.94
CA GLY A 216 18.29 15.22 2.79
C GLY A 216 19.82 15.28 2.66
N GLY A 217 20.39 14.80 1.56
CA GLY A 217 21.83 14.93 1.28
C GLY A 217 22.21 16.36 0.94
N GLU A 218 23.36 16.83 1.43
CA GLU A 218 23.94 18.11 1.00
C GLU A 218 24.53 17.97 -0.42
N VAL A 219 24.43 19.06 -1.19
CA VAL A 219 25.14 19.19 -2.47
C VAL A 219 26.61 19.40 -2.12
N ALA A 220 27.48 18.44 -2.41
CA ALA A 220 28.92 18.61 -2.27
C ALA A 220 29.49 19.54 -3.36
#